data_3ec6a470c0679a5b33deb6d143c6986f
#
_entry.id   3ec6a470c0679a5b33deb6d143c6986f
#
_cell.length_a   1.000
_cell.length_b   1.000
_cell.length_c   1.000
_cell.angle_alpha   90.00
_cell.angle_beta   90.00
_cell.angle_gamma   90.00
#
_symmetry.space_group_name_H-M   'P 1'
#
loop_
_entity.id
_entity.type
_entity.pdbx_description
1 polymer ?
#
loop_
_entity_poly.entity_id
_entity_poly.type
_entity_poly.pdbx_seq_one_letter_code
_entity_poly.pdbx_strand_id
1 'polypeptide(L)'
;MARDSVIQKLVSSDALFHRFADFFRGLFLFCFALLGALGLTGTAYFAAQVVLSDMPNAPAQHTVTRFSAPKVSEFETFSDRLLQGQILWPQVAIPVGAARAQLTEKERKAIQAGSALLESLLASRGVEKDDERRQRVVRLIEHTHQRLSLQPGVPNLSFATLLFDHIMEASLKPAFFPTKASVAGQARERVDRFLVEYPLLHVQWFAEQVSDRALTMADGSDQQASAIADYQLALAVSDQRMQRNAVLTLVSLVMFSLSALLFLLIRIERNQTLQTQYMANRYVMYMPTPQADP
;
A
#
# COMPACT_ATOMS: atom_id res chain seq x y z
N MET A 1 31.16 -85.09 27.49
CA MET A 1 30.13 -84.75 26.46
C MET A 1 29.23 -83.57 26.83
N ALA A 2 28.77 -83.29 28.04
CA ALA A 2 27.88 -82.19 28.35
C ALA A 2 28.58 -80.80 28.35
N ARG A 3 29.89 -80.72 28.62
CA ARG A 3 30.67 -79.46 28.75
C ARG A 3 30.92 -78.84 27.38
N ASP A 4 31.12 -79.65 26.34
CA ASP A 4 31.41 -79.20 25.00
C ASP A 4 30.16 -78.56 24.28
N SER A 5 28.97 -79.06 24.64
CA SER A 5 27.70 -78.52 24.06
C SER A 5 27.32 -77.14 24.62
N VAL A 6 27.74 -76.89 25.89
CA VAL A 6 27.47 -75.53 26.51
C VAL A 6 28.44 -74.49 25.96
N ILE A 7 29.71 -74.82 25.77
CA ILE A 7 30.70 -73.94 25.16
C ILE A 7 30.31 -73.61 23.69
N GLN A 8 29.87 -74.60 22.96
CA GLN A 8 29.44 -74.41 21.56
C GLN A 8 28.18 -73.52 21.45
N LYS A 9 27.23 -73.61 22.39
CA LYS A 9 26.08 -72.70 22.50
C LYS A 9 26.47 -71.28 22.87
N LEU A 10 27.41 -71.08 23.80
CA LEU A 10 27.92 -69.76 24.18
C LEU A 10 28.64 -69.09 23.03
N VAL A 11 29.51 -69.81 22.30
CA VAL A 11 30.22 -69.26 21.13
C VAL A 11 29.26 -68.92 19.97
N SER A 12 28.20 -69.71 19.78
CA SER A 12 27.18 -69.39 18.78
C SER A 12 26.30 -68.18 19.15
N SER A 13 26.04 -67.99 20.43
CA SER A 13 25.34 -66.84 20.97
C SER A 13 26.14 -65.53 20.82
N ASP A 14 27.44 -65.57 21.10
CA ASP A 14 28.33 -64.41 20.91
C ASP A 14 28.44 -64.01 19.43
N ALA A 15 28.58 -64.98 18.51
CA ALA A 15 28.63 -64.72 17.06
C ALA A 15 27.33 -64.12 16.54
N LEU A 16 26.16 -64.54 17.07
CA LEU A 16 24.87 -63.94 16.77
C LEU A 16 24.75 -62.51 17.31
N PHE A 17 25.20 -62.27 18.51
CA PHE A 17 25.19 -60.95 19.13
C PHE A 17 26.06 -59.95 18.34
N HIS A 18 27.27 -60.35 17.94
CA HIS A 18 28.13 -59.49 17.10
C HIS A 18 27.50 -59.19 15.73
N ARG A 19 26.87 -60.12 15.06
CA ARG A 19 26.17 -59.88 13.80
C ARG A 19 25.00 -58.89 13.96
N PHE A 20 24.27 -59.05 15.05
CA PHE A 20 23.18 -58.15 15.40
C PHE A 20 23.66 -56.73 15.72
N ALA A 21 24.73 -56.59 16.48
CA ALA A 21 25.36 -55.32 16.78
C ALA A 21 25.88 -54.62 15.50
N ASP A 22 26.51 -55.36 14.57
CA ASP A 22 27.01 -54.83 13.33
C ASP A 22 25.86 -54.40 12.38
N PHE A 23 24.74 -55.15 12.39
CA PHE A 23 23.54 -54.77 11.60
C PHE A 23 22.95 -53.45 12.15
N PHE A 24 22.74 -53.31 13.45
CA PHE A 24 22.22 -52.10 14.05
C PHE A 24 23.17 -50.91 13.82
N ARG A 25 24.45 -51.13 13.93
CA ARG A 25 25.48 -50.09 13.67
C ARG A 25 25.40 -49.64 12.19
N GLY A 26 25.25 -50.56 11.26
CA GLY A 26 25.05 -50.20 9.84
C GLY A 26 23.75 -49.42 9.60
N LEU A 27 22.67 -49.85 10.25
CA LEU A 27 21.37 -49.12 10.17
C LEU A 27 21.47 -47.72 10.76
N PHE A 28 22.12 -47.53 11.91
CA PHE A 28 22.31 -46.21 12.50
C PHE A 28 23.16 -45.29 11.60
N LEU A 29 24.25 -45.79 11.02
CA LEU A 29 25.06 -45.02 10.09
C LEU A 29 24.28 -44.59 8.84
N PHE A 30 23.45 -45.50 8.34
CA PHE A 30 22.59 -45.16 7.20
C PHE A 30 21.56 -44.08 7.55
N CYS A 31 20.91 -44.19 8.73
CA CYS A 31 19.94 -43.21 9.19
C CYS A 31 20.60 -41.82 9.40
N PHE A 32 21.80 -41.77 9.98
CA PHE A 32 22.50 -40.53 10.17
C PHE A 32 23.03 -39.93 8.86
N ALA A 33 23.45 -40.72 7.91
CA ALA A 33 23.78 -40.24 6.57
C ALA A 33 22.59 -39.63 5.85
N LEU A 34 21.43 -40.29 5.98
CA LEU A 34 20.17 -39.79 5.41
C LEU A 34 19.75 -38.46 6.07
N LEU A 35 19.79 -38.39 7.42
CA LEU A 35 19.46 -37.16 8.15
C LEU A 35 20.44 -36.02 7.82
N GLY A 36 21.71 -36.33 7.65
CA GLY A 36 22.71 -35.37 7.23
C GLY A 36 22.44 -34.83 5.81
N ALA A 37 22.09 -35.70 4.88
CA ALA A 37 21.73 -35.31 3.51
C ALA A 37 20.46 -34.42 3.50
N LEU A 38 19.43 -34.79 4.27
CA LEU A 38 18.22 -34.00 4.42
C LEU A 38 18.50 -32.63 5.08
N GLY A 39 19.37 -32.60 6.08
CA GLY A 39 19.78 -31.36 6.72
C GLY A 39 20.53 -30.43 5.75
N LEU A 40 21.41 -30.96 4.93
CA LEU A 40 22.16 -30.16 3.94
C LEU A 40 21.23 -29.63 2.84
N THR A 41 20.39 -30.47 2.27
CA THR A 41 19.43 -30.05 1.24
C THR A 41 18.41 -29.05 1.77
N GLY A 42 17.92 -29.25 3.01
CA GLY A 42 17.05 -28.31 3.69
C GLY A 42 17.71 -26.96 3.89
N THR A 43 18.96 -26.93 4.36
CA THR A 43 19.75 -25.70 4.51
C THR A 43 19.88 -24.95 3.19
N ALA A 44 20.28 -25.64 2.11
CA ALA A 44 20.42 -25.03 0.78
C ALA A 44 19.07 -24.48 0.26
N TYR A 45 18.00 -25.23 0.41
CA TYR A 45 16.67 -24.82 -0.04
C TYR A 45 16.14 -23.60 0.70
N PHE A 46 16.17 -23.59 2.03
CA PHE A 46 15.66 -22.47 2.81
C PHE A 46 16.55 -21.24 2.72
N ALA A 47 17.88 -21.41 2.64
CA ALA A 47 18.79 -20.30 2.39
C ALA A 47 18.55 -19.65 1.02
N ALA A 48 18.33 -20.45 -0.03
CA ALA A 48 17.97 -19.94 -1.35
C ALA A 48 16.63 -19.17 -1.31
N GLN A 49 15.65 -19.65 -0.56
CA GLN A 49 14.37 -18.95 -0.37
C GLN A 49 14.51 -17.60 0.37
N VAL A 50 15.44 -17.48 1.30
CA VAL A 50 15.73 -16.19 1.96
C VAL A 50 16.34 -15.20 0.98
N VAL A 51 17.28 -15.66 0.14
CA VAL A 51 17.98 -14.81 -0.86
C VAL A 51 17.07 -14.42 -2.03
N LEU A 52 16.18 -15.33 -2.45
CA LEU A 52 15.28 -15.14 -3.59
C LEU A 52 13.91 -14.56 -3.19
N SER A 53 13.69 -14.22 -1.91
CA SER A 53 12.44 -13.59 -1.49
C SER A 53 12.35 -12.19 -2.10
N ASP A 54 11.47 -12.03 -3.08
CA ASP A 54 11.16 -10.73 -3.67
C ASP A 54 10.55 -9.82 -2.60
N MET A 55 11.18 -8.69 -2.35
CA MET A 55 10.58 -7.63 -1.54
C MET A 55 9.44 -7.00 -2.35
N PRO A 56 8.28 -6.76 -1.73
CA PRO A 56 7.19 -6.08 -2.40
C PRO A 56 7.65 -4.68 -2.88
N ASN A 57 7.31 -4.33 -4.11
CA ASN A 57 7.63 -3.03 -4.66
C ASN A 57 6.87 -1.94 -3.89
N ALA A 58 7.58 -0.89 -3.48
CA ALA A 58 6.93 0.27 -2.88
C ALA A 58 5.90 0.85 -3.84
N PRO A 59 4.69 1.22 -3.35
CA PRO A 59 3.70 1.86 -4.18
C PRO A 59 4.29 3.13 -4.78
N ALA A 60 4.00 3.37 -6.06
CA ALA A 60 4.41 4.60 -6.72
C ALA A 60 3.92 5.80 -5.89
N GLN A 61 4.82 6.72 -5.55
CA GLN A 61 4.44 7.96 -4.89
C GLN A 61 3.56 8.74 -5.88
N HIS A 62 2.24 8.57 -5.78
CA HIS A 62 1.34 9.50 -6.46
C HIS A 62 1.58 10.87 -5.83
N THR A 63 2.03 11.80 -6.65
CA THR A 63 2.11 13.21 -6.25
C THR A 63 0.73 13.60 -5.76
N VAL A 64 0.61 13.91 -4.47
CA VAL A 64 -0.63 14.43 -3.90
C VAL A 64 -1.03 15.62 -4.78
N THR A 65 -2.08 15.44 -5.54
CA THR A 65 -2.57 16.49 -6.44
C THR A 65 -3.02 17.64 -5.54
N ARG A 66 -2.26 18.72 -5.52
CA ARG A 66 -2.65 19.91 -4.75
C ARG A 66 -3.95 20.44 -5.33
N PHE A 67 -4.88 20.82 -4.45
CA PHE A 67 -6.11 21.45 -4.89
C PHE A 67 -5.78 22.63 -5.79
N SER A 68 -6.29 22.59 -7.01
CA SER A 68 -6.18 23.68 -7.97
C SER A 68 -7.56 24.35 -8.11
N ALA A 69 -7.64 25.62 -7.75
CA ALA A 69 -8.88 26.37 -7.94
C ALA A 69 -9.29 26.39 -9.42
N PRO A 70 -10.62 26.41 -9.71
CA PRO A 70 -11.11 26.57 -11.08
C PRO A 70 -10.55 27.86 -11.71
N LYS A 71 -10.17 27.78 -12.99
CA LYS A 71 -9.61 28.92 -13.71
C LYS A 71 -10.72 29.74 -14.37
N VAL A 72 -10.49 31.06 -14.52
CA VAL A 72 -11.42 31.95 -15.22
C VAL A 72 -11.66 31.51 -16.65
N SER A 73 -10.64 31.01 -17.35
CA SER A 73 -10.77 30.50 -18.74
C SER A 73 -11.70 29.28 -18.88
N GLU A 74 -11.84 28.49 -17.81
CA GLU A 74 -12.77 27.35 -17.79
C GLU A 74 -14.23 27.85 -17.72
N PHE A 75 -14.48 28.93 -16.97
CA PHE A 75 -15.78 29.56 -16.92
C PHE A 75 -16.09 30.29 -18.23
N GLU A 76 -15.13 30.89 -18.91
CA GLU A 76 -15.28 31.45 -20.25
C GLU A 76 -15.77 30.36 -21.21
N THR A 77 -15.11 29.20 -21.22
CA THR A 77 -15.50 28.06 -22.05
C THR A 77 -16.92 27.56 -21.73
N PHE A 78 -17.28 27.49 -20.46
CA PHE A 78 -18.63 27.13 -20.00
C PHE A 78 -19.67 28.14 -20.51
N SER A 79 -19.38 29.43 -20.35
CA SER A 79 -20.26 30.52 -20.78
C SER A 79 -20.49 30.51 -22.27
N ASP A 80 -19.45 30.32 -23.08
CA ASP A 80 -19.54 30.23 -24.54
C ASP A 80 -20.40 29.05 -24.98
N ARG A 81 -20.22 27.87 -24.38
CA ARG A 81 -21.02 26.69 -24.69
C ARG A 81 -22.49 26.87 -24.32
N LEU A 82 -22.77 27.58 -23.20
CA LEU A 82 -24.12 27.90 -22.74
C LEU A 82 -24.80 28.86 -23.73
N LEU A 83 -24.12 29.91 -24.13
CA LEU A 83 -24.62 30.90 -25.08
C LEU A 83 -24.85 30.33 -26.48
N GLN A 84 -23.99 29.40 -26.91
CA GLN A 84 -24.14 28.68 -28.19
C GLN A 84 -25.24 27.60 -28.11
N GLY A 85 -25.80 27.32 -26.92
CA GLY A 85 -26.83 26.30 -26.73
C GLY A 85 -26.31 24.87 -26.80
N GLN A 86 -25.01 24.68 -26.64
CA GLN A 86 -24.37 23.36 -26.62
C GLN A 86 -24.60 22.61 -25.32
N ILE A 87 -24.94 23.33 -24.25
CA ILE A 87 -25.31 22.78 -22.93
C ILE A 87 -26.66 23.33 -22.50
N LEU A 88 -27.36 22.52 -21.71
CA LEU A 88 -28.64 22.92 -21.13
C LEU A 88 -28.45 24.02 -20.09
N TRP A 89 -29.44 24.91 -20.01
CA TRP A 89 -29.43 25.98 -19.01
C TRP A 89 -29.51 25.41 -17.63
N PRO A 90 -28.53 25.66 -16.74
CA PRO A 90 -28.56 25.12 -15.38
C PRO A 90 -29.74 25.69 -14.59
N GLN A 91 -30.43 24.83 -13.87
CA GLN A 91 -31.43 25.27 -12.91
C GLN A 91 -30.75 25.65 -11.59
N VAL A 92 -30.68 26.94 -11.31
CA VAL A 92 -30.13 27.42 -10.04
C VAL A 92 -31.17 27.22 -8.94
N ALA A 93 -30.99 26.17 -8.14
CA ALA A 93 -31.81 25.96 -6.96
C ALA A 93 -31.33 26.89 -5.84
N ILE A 94 -32.13 27.91 -5.55
CA ILE A 94 -31.86 28.78 -4.40
C ILE A 94 -32.50 28.12 -3.16
N PRO A 95 -31.69 27.75 -2.15
CA PRO A 95 -32.27 27.12 -0.97
C PRO A 95 -33.19 28.06 -0.20
N VAL A 96 -34.37 27.57 0.08
CA VAL A 96 -35.36 28.28 0.92
C VAL A 96 -35.05 27.92 2.37
N GLY A 97 -34.42 28.83 3.09
CA GLY A 97 -34.10 28.68 4.51
C GLY A 97 -32.64 29.05 4.82
N ALA A 98 -32.49 29.99 5.72
CA ALA A 98 -31.16 30.42 6.14
C ALA A 98 -30.55 29.37 7.11
N ALA A 99 -29.76 28.45 6.58
CA ALA A 99 -28.79 27.82 7.43
C ALA A 99 -27.77 28.91 7.78
N ARG A 100 -27.74 29.36 9.03
CA ARG A 100 -26.71 30.29 9.50
C ARG A 100 -25.38 29.52 9.57
N ALA A 101 -24.63 29.51 8.46
CA ALA A 101 -23.26 29.05 8.46
C ALA A 101 -22.47 29.90 9.50
N GLN A 102 -21.66 29.23 10.29
CA GLN A 102 -20.70 29.94 11.17
C GLN A 102 -19.58 30.48 10.29
N LEU A 103 -19.84 31.62 9.66
CA LEU A 103 -18.87 32.29 8.81
C LEU A 103 -17.91 33.10 9.67
N THR A 104 -16.62 32.98 9.37
CA THR A 104 -15.61 33.89 9.92
C THR A 104 -15.81 35.31 9.39
N GLU A 105 -15.31 36.30 10.09
CA GLU A 105 -15.38 37.72 9.67
C GLU A 105 -14.75 37.93 8.28
N LYS A 106 -13.66 37.22 8.00
CA LYS A 106 -12.97 37.24 6.69
C LYS A 106 -13.88 36.73 5.57
N GLU A 107 -14.56 35.61 5.79
CA GLU A 107 -15.47 35.02 4.82
C GLU A 107 -16.69 35.89 4.58
N ARG A 108 -17.25 36.46 5.62
CA ARG A 108 -18.37 37.40 5.51
C ARG A 108 -18.00 38.61 4.65
N LYS A 109 -16.82 39.18 4.87
CA LYS A 109 -16.29 40.29 4.06
C LYS A 109 -16.08 39.84 2.59
N ALA A 110 -15.53 38.66 2.35
CA ALA A 110 -15.34 38.12 1.01
C ALA A 110 -16.66 37.94 0.28
N ILE A 111 -17.70 37.42 0.94
CA ILE A 111 -19.04 37.24 0.35
C ILE A 111 -19.66 38.59 -0.02
N GLN A 112 -19.59 39.58 0.89
CA GLN A 112 -20.13 40.90 0.65
C GLN A 112 -19.39 41.63 -0.49
N ALA A 113 -18.07 41.59 -0.47
CA ALA A 113 -17.25 42.19 -1.51
C ALA A 113 -17.45 41.50 -2.89
N GLY A 114 -17.49 40.16 -2.92
CA GLY A 114 -17.71 39.40 -4.15
C GLY A 114 -19.09 39.66 -4.76
N SER A 115 -20.15 39.68 -3.95
CA SER A 115 -21.50 39.99 -4.43
C SER A 115 -21.62 41.43 -4.94
N ALA A 116 -20.98 42.41 -4.26
CA ALA A 116 -20.97 43.78 -4.70
C ALA A 116 -20.18 43.94 -6.01
N LEU A 117 -19.08 43.23 -6.17
CA LEU A 117 -18.27 43.25 -7.39
C LEU A 117 -19.05 42.68 -8.58
N LEU A 118 -19.74 41.55 -8.42
CA LEU A 118 -20.61 40.96 -9.45
C LEU A 118 -21.70 41.92 -9.89
N GLU A 119 -22.36 42.61 -8.95
CA GLU A 119 -23.37 43.65 -9.30
C GLU A 119 -22.74 44.86 -10.00
N SER A 120 -21.54 45.27 -9.62
CA SER A 120 -20.85 46.38 -10.33
C SER A 120 -20.45 46.01 -11.75
N LEU A 121 -20.03 44.77 -11.99
CA LEU A 121 -19.74 44.23 -13.31
C LEU A 121 -20.98 44.22 -14.19
N LEU A 122 -22.13 43.79 -13.67
CA LEU A 122 -23.41 43.83 -14.40
C LEU A 122 -23.86 45.26 -14.73
N ALA A 123 -23.73 46.17 -13.74
CA ALA A 123 -24.05 47.59 -13.97
C ALA A 123 -23.19 48.20 -15.08
N SER A 124 -21.91 47.85 -15.15
CA SER A 124 -21.01 48.30 -16.26
C SER A 124 -21.46 47.80 -17.64
N ARG A 125 -22.30 46.78 -17.69
CA ARG A 125 -22.87 46.19 -18.91
C ARG A 125 -24.31 46.65 -19.20
N GLY A 126 -24.81 47.62 -18.42
CA GLY A 126 -26.14 48.17 -18.60
C GLY A 126 -27.26 47.33 -18.01
N VAL A 127 -26.95 46.39 -17.11
CA VAL A 127 -27.94 45.67 -16.31
C VAL A 127 -28.24 46.47 -15.06
N GLU A 128 -29.52 46.71 -14.79
CA GLU A 128 -29.95 47.47 -13.63
C GLU A 128 -29.55 46.76 -12.34
N LYS A 129 -29.12 47.52 -11.31
CA LYS A 129 -28.80 46.98 -10.00
C LYS A 129 -30.07 46.43 -9.36
N ASP A 130 -29.96 45.21 -8.83
CA ASP A 130 -31.06 44.51 -8.17
C ASP A 130 -30.61 43.97 -6.84
N ASP A 131 -31.08 44.57 -5.75
CA ASP A 131 -30.74 44.14 -4.39
C ASP A 131 -31.30 42.74 -4.07
N GLU A 132 -32.42 42.35 -4.66
CA GLU A 132 -32.98 41.01 -4.46
C GLU A 132 -32.06 39.94 -5.12
N ARG A 133 -31.56 40.20 -6.33
CA ARG A 133 -30.57 39.34 -6.99
C ARG A 133 -29.31 39.24 -6.17
N ARG A 134 -28.80 40.36 -5.64
CA ARG A 134 -27.64 40.37 -4.76
C ARG A 134 -27.84 39.53 -3.51
N GLN A 135 -29.01 39.64 -2.86
CA GLN A 135 -29.35 38.81 -1.70
C GLN A 135 -29.45 37.32 -2.04
N ARG A 136 -29.97 36.99 -3.22
CA ARG A 136 -30.01 35.60 -3.73
C ARG A 136 -28.61 35.04 -3.90
N VAL A 137 -27.70 35.83 -4.47
CA VAL A 137 -26.28 35.46 -4.64
C VAL A 137 -25.62 35.22 -3.28
N VAL A 138 -25.80 36.12 -2.31
CA VAL A 138 -25.25 35.96 -0.94
C VAL A 138 -25.74 34.66 -0.32
N ARG A 139 -27.06 34.40 -0.35
CA ARG A 139 -27.66 33.17 0.20
C ARG A 139 -27.11 31.90 -0.49
N LEU A 140 -26.91 31.94 -1.80
CA LEU A 140 -26.35 30.83 -2.53
C LEU A 140 -24.90 30.55 -2.12
N ILE A 141 -24.07 31.61 -1.95
CA ILE A 141 -22.67 31.48 -1.51
C ILE A 141 -22.61 30.90 -0.08
N GLU A 142 -23.41 31.43 0.84
CA GLU A 142 -23.46 30.96 2.24
C GLU A 142 -23.86 29.48 2.34
N HIS A 143 -24.91 29.09 1.62
CA HIS A 143 -25.35 27.71 1.59
C HIS A 143 -24.30 26.78 0.98
N THR A 144 -23.68 27.19 -0.12
CA THR A 144 -22.65 26.42 -0.80
C THR A 144 -21.41 26.27 0.08
N HIS A 145 -20.99 27.34 0.74
CA HIS A 145 -19.91 27.32 1.71
C HIS A 145 -20.17 26.30 2.83
N GLN A 146 -21.36 26.31 3.40
CA GLN A 146 -21.74 25.35 4.43
C GLN A 146 -21.77 23.92 3.92
N ARG A 147 -22.32 23.68 2.73
CA ARG A 147 -22.36 22.35 2.11
C ARG A 147 -20.95 21.79 1.89
N LEU A 148 -20.06 22.61 1.34
CA LEU A 148 -18.67 22.20 1.05
C LEU A 148 -17.83 22.02 2.32
N SER A 149 -18.08 22.79 3.38
CA SER A 149 -17.39 22.63 4.67
C SER A 149 -17.74 21.31 5.38
N LEU A 150 -18.86 20.69 5.02
CA LEU A 150 -19.29 19.39 5.56
C LEU A 150 -18.81 18.20 4.71
N GLN A 151 -18.23 18.44 3.54
CA GLN A 151 -17.72 17.36 2.68
C GLN A 151 -16.39 16.82 3.21
N PRO A 152 -16.27 15.49 3.38
CA PRO A 152 -14.97 14.88 3.68
C PRO A 152 -14.00 15.14 2.54
N GLY A 153 -12.75 15.46 2.85
CA GLY A 153 -11.70 15.72 1.85
C GLY A 153 -11.53 17.18 1.42
N VAL A 154 -12.35 18.11 1.95
CA VAL A 154 -12.18 19.57 1.76
C VAL A 154 -11.72 20.25 3.07
N PRO A 155 -10.60 19.85 3.68
CA PRO A 155 -10.14 20.48 4.90
C PRO A 155 -9.66 21.89 4.60
N ASN A 156 -10.19 22.87 5.30
CA ASN A 156 -9.72 24.26 5.35
C ASN A 156 -9.87 25.11 4.07
N LEU A 157 -10.64 24.66 3.07
CA LEU A 157 -10.93 25.46 1.88
C LEU A 157 -12.05 26.45 2.19
N SER A 158 -11.73 27.72 2.34
CA SER A 158 -12.75 28.76 2.39
C SER A 158 -13.30 28.99 0.98
N PHE A 159 -14.42 28.34 0.66
CA PHE A 159 -15.12 28.53 -0.62
C PHE A 159 -15.38 30.02 -0.93
N ALA A 160 -15.75 30.80 0.09
CA ALA A 160 -16.03 32.21 -0.07
C ALA A 160 -14.81 33.01 -0.53
N THR A 161 -13.64 32.71 0.03
CA THR A 161 -12.38 33.37 -0.39
C THR A 161 -11.93 32.94 -1.79
N LEU A 162 -12.01 31.66 -2.10
CA LEU A 162 -11.68 31.15 -3.42
C LEU A 162 -12.57 31.75 -4.53
N LEU A 163 -13.88 31.82 -4.25
CA LEU A 163 -14.84 32.43 -5.17
C LEU A 163 -14.55 33.93 -5.34
N PHE A 164 -14.25 34.64 -4.26
CA PHE A 164 -13.90 36.06 -4.33
C PHE A 164 -12.67 36.29 -5.21
N ASP A 165 -11.60 35.54 -5.00
CA ASP A 165 -10.38 35.63 -5.79
C ASP A 165 -10.65 35.35 -7.27
N HIS A 166 -11.49 34.34 -7.58
CA HIS A 166 -11.90 34.03 -8.94
C HIS A 166 -12.73 35.16 -9.59
N ILE A 167 -13.67 35.77 -8.86
CA ILE A 167 -14.45 36.91 -9.33
C ILE A 167 -13.54 38.12 -9.59
N MET A 168 -12.58 38.36 -8.69
CA MET A 168 -11.60 39.43 -8.88
C MET A 168 -10.76 39.21 -10.14
N GLU A 169 -10.25 38.03 -10.36
CA GLU A 169 -9.51 37.69 -11.60
C GLU A 169 -10.37 37.87 -12.83
N ALA A 170 -11.63 37.41 -12.80
CA ALA A 170 -12.58 37.57 -13.88
C ALA A 170 -12.87 39.05 -14.19
N SER A 171 -12.96 39.91 -13.17
CA SER A 171 -13.22 41.34 -13.32
C SER A 171 -12.13 42.09 -14.04
N LEU A 172 -10.89 41.59 -14.02
CA LEU A 172 -9.74 42.18 -14.68
C LEU A 172 -9.69 41.85 -16.20
N LYS A 173 -10.53 40.92 -16.68
CA LYS A 173 -10.56 40.48 -18.06
C LYS A 173 -11.76 41.10 -18.80
N PRO A 174 -11.59 42.20 -19.53
CA PRO A 174 -12.72 42.93 -20.19
C PRO A 174 -13.44 42.08 -21.26
N ALA A 175 -12.75 41.08 -21.83
CA ALA A 175 -13.33 40.19 -22.86
C ALA A 175 -14.28 39.12 -22.28
N PHE A 176 -14.36 39.00 -20.98
CA PHE A 176 -15.10 37.93 -20.27
C PHE A 176 -16.63 38.00 -20.46
N PHE A 177 -17.15 39.17 -20.83
CA PHE A 177 -18.59 39.34 -21.02
C PHE A 177 -18.91 39.50 -22.50
N PRO A 178 -19.83 38.68 -23.05
CA PRO A 178 -20.29 38.88 -24.42
C PRO A 178 -20.95 40.26 -24.56
N THR A 179 -20.49 41.04 -25.51
CA THR A 179 -21.12 42.33 -25.82
C THR A 179 -22.39 42.09 -26.63
N LYS A 180 -23.46 42.84 -26.33
CA LYS A 180 -24.73 42.78 -27.09
C LYS A 180 -24.54 42.95 -28.59
N ALA A 181 -23.42 43.55 -29.00
CA ALA A 181 -23.11 43.82 -30.42
C ALA A 181 -22.53 42.62 -31.17
N SER A 182 -22.02 41.59 -30.46
CA SER A 182 -21.33 40.47 -31.09
C SER A 182 -22.23 39.25 -31.42
N VAL A 183 -23.53 39.34 -31.12
CA VAL A 183 -24.43 38.17 -31.19
C VAL A 183 -25.63 38.47 -32.07
N ALA A 184 -25.80 37.73 -33.16
CA ALA A 184 -26.89 37.94 -34.13
C ALA A 184 -28.17 37.18 -33.71
N GLY A 185 -29.34 37.86 -33.87
CA GLY A 185 -30.66 37.25 -33.86
C GLY A 185 -31.07 36.49 -32.58
N GLN A 186 -31.32 35.21 -32.68
CA GLN A 186 -31.84 34.36 -31.60
C GLN A 186 -30.89 34.25 -30.37
N ALA A 187 -29.63 34.57 -30.52
CA ALA A 187 -28.68 34.57 -29.42
C ALA A 187 -28.85 35.77 -28.48
N ARG A 188 -29.54 36.84 -28.89
CA ARG A 188 -29.72 38.07 -28.10
C ARG A 188 -30.52 37.81 -26.82
N GLU A 189 -31.61 37.06 -26.90
CA GLU A 189 -32.42 36.69 -25.75
C GLU A 189 -31.60 35.83 -24.75
N ARG A 190 -30.75 34.92 -25.24
CA ARG A 190 -29.86 34.13 -24.42
C ARG A 190 -28.79 34.98 -23.72
N VAL A 191 -28.26 35.98 -24.43
CA VAL A 191 -27.29 36.92 -23.83
C VAL A 191 -27.93 37.75 -22.74
N ASP A 192 -29.12 38.29 -23.00
CA ASP A 192 -29.87 39.09 -22.01
C ASP A 192 -30.19 38.25 -20.77
N ARG A 193 -30.66 37.00 -20.96
CA ARG A 193 -30.87 36.06 -19.84
C ARG A 193 -29.58 35.73 -19.13
N PHE A 194 -28.49 35.46 -19.87
CA PHE A 194 -27.18 35.17 -19.29
C PHE A 194 -26.68 36.32 -18.40
N LEU A 195 -26.79 37.55 -18.88
CA LEU A 195 -26.39 38.72 -18.11
C LEU A 195 -27.15 38.86 -16.80
N VAL A 196 -28.47 38.66 -16.83
CA VAL A 196 -29.31 38.72 -15.62
C VAL A 196 -28.99 37.61 -14.64
N GLU A 197 -28.79 36.40 -15.11
CA GLU A 197 -28.51 35.22 -14.25
C GLU A 197 -27.03 34.99 -13.99
N TYR A 198 -26.12 35.76 -14.62
CA TYR A 198 -24.68 35.60 -14.54
C TYR A 198 -24.14 35.37 -13.13
N PRO A 199 -24.48 36.18 -12.11
CA PRO A 199 -23.95 36.01 -10.79
C PRO A 199 -24.28 34.66 -10.16
N LEU A 200 -25.51 34.20 -10.36
CA LEU A 200 -25.98 32.93 -9.85
C LEU A 200 -25.34 31.75 -10.59
N LEU A 201 -25.26 31.86 -11.94
CA LEU A 201 -24.59 30.85 -12.76
C LEU A 201 -23.12 30.72 -12.43
N HIS A 202 -22.42 31.85 -12.19
CA HIS A 202 -21.01 31.86 -11.83
C HIS A 202 -20.77 31.15 -10.48
N VAL A 203 -21.55 31.49 -9.45
CA VAL A 203 -21.45 30.84 -8.14
C VAL A 203 -21.74 29.36 -8.21
N GLN A 204 -22.78 28.97 -8.93
CA GLN A 204 -23.16 27.56 -9.06
C GLN A 204 -22.09 26.76 -9.81
N TRP A 205 -21.65 27.25 -10.98
CA TRP A 205 -20.59 26.59 -11.74
C TRP A 205 -19.31 26.44 -10.91
N PHE A 206 -18.87 27.50 -10.24
CA PHE A 206 -17.69 27.47 -9.41
C PHE A 206 -17.82 26.45 -8.27
N ALA A 207 -18.99 26.37 -7.65
CA ALA A 207 -19.30 25.42 -6.60
C ALA A 207 -19.22 23.96 -7.08
N GLU A 208 -19.77 23.67 -8.27
CA GLU A 208 -19.71 22.36 -8.91
C GLU A 208 -18.26 21.97 -9.19
N GLN A 209 -17.45 22.86 -9.78
CA GLN A 209 -16.05 22.61 -10.07
C GLN A 209 -15.21 22.38 -8.81
N VAL A 210 -15.45 23.16 -7.74
CA VAL A 210 -14.77 22.96 -6.46
C VAL A 210 -15.15 21.63 -5.84
N SER A 211 -16.44 21.26 -5.87
CA SER A 211 -16.93 19.99 -5.35
C SER A 211 -16.31 18.79 -6.08
N ASP A 212 -16.33 18.82 -7.41
CA ASP A 212 -15.78 17.72 -8.22
C ASP A 212 -14.28 17.52 -8.01
N ARG A 213 -13.52 18.62 -7.92
CA ARG A 213 -12.07 18.56 -7.63
C ARG A 213 -11.77 18.07 -6.24
N ALA A 214 -12.59 18.47 -5.25
CA ALA A 214 -12.46 17.99 -3.87
C ALA A 214 -12.74 16.49 -3.76
N LEU A 215 -13.78 16.00 -4.43
CA LEU A 215 -14.10 14.55 -4.49
C LEU A 215 -12.97 13.75 -5.16
N THR A 216 -12.47 14.25 -6.30
CA THR A 216 -11.33 13.59 -6.99
C THR A 216 -10.08 13.51 -6.11
N MET A 217 -9.84 14.54 -5.28
CA MET A 217 -8.73 14.52 -4.32
C MET A 217 -8.97 13.52 -3.18
N ALA A 218 -10.20 13.45 -2.66
CA ALA A 218 -10.57 12.51 -1.61
C ALA A 218 -10.39 11.07 -2.10
N ASP A 219 -10.92 10.73 -3.27
CA ASP A 219 -10.75 9.41 -3.88
C ASP A 219 -9.29 9.05 -4.10
N GLY A 220 -8.46 10.00 -4.57
CA GLY A 220 -7.03 9.80 -4.74
C GLY A 220 -6.29 9.56 -3.41
N SER A 221 -6.69 10.25 -2.33
CA SER A 221 -6.12 10.06 -1.00
C SER A 221 -6.47 8.71 -0.39
N ASP A 222 -7.71 8.25 -0.57
CA ASP A 222 -8.18 6.96 -0.08
C ASP A 222 -7.52 5.80 -0.83
N GLN A 223 -7.36 5.91 -2.14
CA GLN A 223 -6.61 4.95 -2.94
C GLN A 223 -5.14 4.87 -2.52
N GLN A 224 -4.52 6.01 -2.24
CA GLN A 224 -3.13 6.02 -1.76
C GLN A 224 -3.02 5.43 -0.35
N ALA A 225 -3.94 5.73 0.55
CA ALA A 225 -3.97 5.15 1.90
C ALA A 225 -4.15 3.63 1.86
N SER A 226 -5.05 3.12 1.00
CA SER A 226 -5.25 1.68 0.81
C SER A 226 -4.00 1.02 0.22
N ALA A 227 -3.36 1.62 -0.79
CA ALA A 227 -2.12 1.10 -1.39
C ALA A 227 -0.96 1.04 -0.39
N ILE A 228 -0.84 2.03 0.50
CA ILE A 228 0.13 2.03 1.59
C ILE A 228 -0.17 0.93 2.61
N ALA A 229 -1.43 0.76 2.99
CA ALA A 229 -1.85 -0.30 3.91
C ALA A 229 -1.57 -1.69 3.34
N ASP A 230 -1.89 -1.93 2.07
CA ASP A 230 -1.61 -3.18 1.37
C ASP A 230 -0.10 -3.45 1.27
N TYR A 231 0.69 -2.42 1.00
CA TYR A 231 2.15 -2.54 1.00
C TYR A 231 2.71 -2.88 2.38
N GLN A 232 2.24 -2.24 3.45
CA GLN A 232 2.66 -2.54 4.82
C GLN A 232 2.29 -3.98 5.21
N LEU A 233 1.11 -4.44 4.82
CA LEU A 233 0.68 -5.83 5.04
C LEU A 233 1.58 -6.80 4.26
N ALA A 234 1.88 -6.51 3.01
CA ALA A 234 2.78 -7.33 2.19
C ALA A 234 4.20 -7.40 2.77
N LEU A 235 4.72 -6.28 3.30
CA LEU A 235 6.00 -6.24 4.02
C LEU A 235 5.98 -7.12 5.27
N ALA A 236 4.95 -6.99 6.11
CA ALA A 236 4.83 -7.81 7.32
C ALA A 236 4.78 -9.31 7.01
N VAL A 237 4.05 -9.71 5.95
CA VAL A 237 3.99 -11.10 5.48
C VAL A 237 5.35 -11.57 4.93
N SER A 238 6.06 -10.72 4.19
CA SER A 238 7.40 -11.07 3.66
C SER A 238 8.42 -11.22 4.79
N ASP A 239 8.42 -10.34 5.78
CA ASP A 239 9.27 -10.41 6.96
C ASP A 239 9.02 -11.68 7.78
N GLN A 240 7.75 -12.04 7.99
CA GLN A 240 7.38 -13.27 8.68
C GLN A 240 7.87 -14.51 7.91
N ARG A 241 7.74 -14.52 6.58
CA ARG A 241 8.26 -15.61 5.73
C ARG A 241 9.78 -15.71 5.82
N MET A 242 10.47 -14.58 5.75
CA MET A 242 11.93 -14.52 5.85
C MET A 242 12.42 -15.03 7.21
N GLN A 243 11.80 -14.59 8.31
CA GLN A 243 12.11 -15.09 9.67
C GLN A 243 11.88 -16.58 9.79
N ARG A 244 10.75 -17.10 9.32
CA ARG A 244 10.47 -18.53 9.33
C ARG A 244 11.51 -19.32 8.54
N ASN A 245 11.86 -18.87 7.34
CA ASN A 245 12.84 -19.54 6.51
C ASN A 245 14.25 -19.49 7.12
N ALA A 246 14.62 -18.38 7.77
CA ALA A 246 15.87 -18.27 8.50
C ALA A 246 15.95 -19.26 9.68
N VAL A 247 14.86 -19.41 10.46
CA VAL A 247 14.77 -20.40 11.54
C VAL A 247 14.88 -21.82 11.00
N LEU A 248 14.18 -22.14 9.91
CA LEU A 248 14.25 -23.47 9.28
C LEU A 248 15.66 -23.75 8.74
N THR A 249 16.34 -22.76 8.18
CA THR A 249 17.73 -22.87 7.75
C THR A 249 18.63 -23.22 8.95
N LEU A 250 18.48 -22.51 10.06
CA LEU A 250 19.27 -22.76 11.28
C LEU A 250 19.02 -24.18 11.83
N VAL A 251 17.76 -24.60 11.93
CA VAL A 251 17.39 -25.94 12.39
C VAL A 251 17.99 -27.02 11.48
N SER A 252 17.90 -26.85 10.17
CA SER A 252 18.48 -27.78 9.20
C SER A 252 20.01 -27.86 9.32
N LEU A 253 20.68 -26.74 9.55
CA LEU A 253 22.13 -26.68 9.76
C LEU A 253 22.55 -27.39 11.04
N VAL A 254 21.80 -27.21 12.13
CA VAL A 254 22.06 -27.91 13.41
C VAL A 254 21.88 -29.41 13.23
N MET A 255 20.82 -29.85 12.55
CA MET A 255 20.58 -31.27 12.28
C MET A 255 21.71 -31.89 11.43
N PHE A 256 22.18 -31.18 10.40
CA PHE A 256 23.33 -31.61 9.60
C PHE A 256 24.58 -31.72 10.45
N SER A 257 24.91 -30.70 11.26
CA SER A 257 26.09 -30.68 12.12
C SER A 257 26.08 -31.80 13.14
N LEU A 258 24.92 -32.05 13.77
CA LEU A 258 24.75 -33.13 14.73
C LEU A 258 24.96 -34.50 14.08
N SER A 259 24.38 -34.72 12.89
CA SER A 259 24.53 -35.95 12.13
C SER A 259 25.98 -36.19 11.71
N ALA A 260 26.68 -35.15 11.27
CA ALA A 260 28.11 -35.23 10.92
C ALA A 260 28.98 -35.58 12.15
N LEU A 261 28.69 -34.96 13.30
CA LEU A 261 29.41 -35.23 14.54
C LEU A 261 29.22 -36.68 15.00
N LEU A 262 28.00 -37.18 15.00
CA LEU A 262 27.67 -38.55 15.35
C LEU A 262 28.36 -39.54 14.38
N PHE A 263 28.37 -39.25 13.09
CA PHE A 263 29.07 -40.08 12.13
C PHE A 263 30.56 -40.14 12.40
N LEU A 264 31.20 -39.00 12.74
CA LEU A 264 32.62 -38.94 13.11
C LEU A 264 32.91 -39.75 14.39
N LEU A 265 32.06 -39.64 15.41
CA LEU A 265 32.22 -40.38 16.66
C LEU A 265 32.19 -41.91 16.43
N ILE A 266 31.22 -42.38 15.64
CA ILE A 266 31.12 -43.80 15.29
C ILE A 266 32.35 -44.27 14.50
N ARG A 267 32.87 -43.43 13.60
CA ARG A 267 34.09 -43.74 12.83
C ARG A 267 35.34 -43.82 13.73
N ILE A 268 35.48 -42.92 14.67
CA ILE A 268 36.59 -42.92 15.63
C ILE A 268 36.54 -44.19 16.51
N GLU A 269 35.37 -44.49 17.04
CA GLU A 269 35.18 -45.72 17.84
C GLU A 269 35.56 -46.98 17.05
N ARG A 270 35.12 -47.09 15.80
CA ARG A 270 35.48 -48.20 14.91
C ARG A 270 37.01 -48.33 14.74
N ASN A 271 37.65 -47.19 14.48
CA ASN A 271 39.11 -47.18 14.32
C ASN A 271 39.84 -47.61 15.58
N GLN A 272 39.40 -47.20 16.78
CA GLN A 272 39.94 -47.61 18.05
C GLN A 272 39.75 -49.11 18.29
N THR A 273 38.56 -49.65 17.99
CA THR A 273 38.28 -51.08 18.12
C THR A 273 39.18 -51.92 17.19
N LEU A 274 39.37 -51.49 15.94
CA LEU A 274 40.29 -52.15 15.02
C LEU A 274 41.75 -52.10 15.47
N GLN A 275 42.20 -50.98 16.01
CA GLN A 275 43.56 -50.85 16.59
C GLN A 275 43.75 -51.79 17.79
N THR A 276 42.77 -51.86 18.68
CA THR A 276 42.82 -52.75 19.85
C THR A 276 42.90 -54.22 19.42
N GLN A 277 42.08 -54.62 18.44
CA GLN A 277 42.13 -55.98 17.89
C GLN A 277 43.48 -56.31 17.21
N TYR A 278 44.01 -55.33 16.44
CA TYR A 278 45.34 -55.52 15.82
C TYR A 278 46.43 -55.69 16.84
N MET A 279 46.42 -54.90 17.91
CA MET A 279 47.42 -55.02 19.00
C MET A 279 47.24 -56.34 19.75
N ALA A 280 46.02 -56.76 20.09
CA ALA A 280 45.78 -58.04 20.72
C ALA A 280 46.28 -59.23 19.90
N ASN A 281 46.01 -59.25 18.59
CA ASN A 281 46.52 -60.30 17.69
C ASN A 281 48.04 -60.30 17.62
N ARG A 282 48.70 -59.14 17.70
CA ARG A 282 50.14 -59.03 17.67
C ARG A 282 50.77 -59.57 18.95
N TYR A 283 50.14 -59.37 20.13
CA TYR A 283 50.58 -59.94 21.38
C TYR A 283 50.47 -61.47 21.40
N VAL A 284 49.42 -62.05 20.84
CA VAL A 284 49.24 -63.49 20.74
C VAL A 284 50.31 -64.18 19.89
N MET A 285 50.79 -63.52 18.81
CA MET A 285 51.89 -64.04 17.94
C MET A 285 53.26 -64.01 18.59
N TYR A 286 53.49 -63.20 19.64
CA TYR A 286 54.75 -63.10 20.34
C TYR A 286 54.79 -63.89 21.68
N MET A 287 53.69 -64.60 22.04
CA MET A 287 53.79 -65.53 23.20
C MET A 287 54.68 -66.71 22.77
N PRO A 288 55.76 -66.88 23.50
CA PRO A 288 56.61 -68.09 23.29
C PRO A 288 55.76 -69.32 23.57
N THR A 289 55.79 -70.26 22.59
CA THR A 289 55.20 -71.58 22.81
C THR A 289 55.77 -72.18 24.07
N PRO A 290 54.97 -72.65 25.05
CA PRO A 290 55.50 -73.33 26.21
C PRO A 290 56.32 -74.47 25.74
N GLN A 291 57.63 -74.42 26.07
CA GLN A 291 58.55 -75.58 25.86
C GLN A 291 57.96 -76.72 26.62
N ALA A 292 57.56 -77.79 25.95
CA ALA A 292 57.27 -79.04 26.55
C ALA A 292 58.61 -79.55 27.15
N ASP A 293 58.74 -79.48 28.48
CA ASP A 293 59.83 -80.11 29.18
C ASP A 293 59.75 -81.65 28.95
N PRO A 294 60.96 -82.33 28.76
CA PRO A 294 61.03 -83.74 28.41
C PRO A 294 60.60 -84.69 29.52
#